data_b43be519b6d8ab37ecabbb27242c0e5f
#
_entry.id   b43be519b6d8ab37ecabbb27242c0e5f
#
_cell.length_a   1.000
_cell.length_b   1.000
_cell.length_c   1.000
_cell.angle_alpha   90.00
_cell.angle_beta   90.00
_cell.angle_gamma   90.00
#
_symmetry.space_group_name_H-M   'P 1'
#
loop_
_entity.id
_entity.type
_entity.pdbx_description
1 polymer ?
#
loop_
_entity_poly.entity_id
_entity_poly.type
_entity_poly.pdbx_seq_one_letter_code
_entity_poly.pdbx_strand_id
1 'polypeptide(L)'
;MSEERGVLAGGCFWGMQDLIRRRPGVISTRVGYSGGEVPNATYRNHGNHAEAIEIVFDPAKTSFRDLLEFFFQIHDPTTPDRQGNDRGPSYRSAIFYTNSEQKRVAEDTIADVEASGLWPGKVVTEVTPVSDFWEAEPGHQDYLERQPNGYTCHFVRPGWKLPRRAEAV
;
A
#
# COMPACT_ATOMS: atom_id res chain seq x y z
N MET A 1 6.71 -19.81 -14.23
CA MET A 1 6.11 -18.49 -14.00
C MET A 1 6.58 -17.97 -12.65
N SER A 2 7.18 -16.80 -12.66
CA SER A 2 7.57 -16.18 -11.41
C SER A 2 6.45 -15.33 -10.86
N GLU A 3 6.35 -15.29 -9.54
CA GLU A 3 5.47 -14.41 -8.82
C GLU A 3 6.32 -13.53 -7.94
N GLU A 4 5.87 -12.32 -7.70
CA GLU A 4 6.55 -11.40 -6.79
C GLU A 4 5.58 -10.96 -5.71
N ARG A 5 6.13 -10.72 -4.51
CA ARG A 5 5.35 -10.31 -3.34
C ARG A 5 5.66 -8.86 -2.99
N GLY A 6 4.63 -8.06 -2.78
CA GLY A 6 4.76 -6.71 -2.25
C GLY A 6 3.92 -6.55 -0.99
N VAL A 7 4.37 -5.71 -0.05
CA VAL A 7 3.62 -5.42 1.17
C VAL A 7 3.57 -3.90 1.35
N LEU A 8 2.35 -3.36 1.38
CA LEU A 8 2.11 -1.92 1.43
C LEU A 8 1.11 -1.59 2.55
N ALA A 9 1.26 -0.42 3.14
CA ALA A 9 0.33 0.10 4.12
C ALA A 9 -0.06 1.53 3.74
N GLY A 10 -1.33 1.82 3.65
CA GLY A 10 -1.82 3.13 3.21
C GLY A 10 -3.17 3.48 3.82
N GLY A 11 -3.35 3.22 5.12
CA GLY A 11 -4.61 3.45 5.81
C GLY A 11 -5.43 2.18 5.93
N CYS A 12 -6.75 2.34 6.10
CA CYS A 12 -7.63 1.20 6.29
C CYS A 12 -7.47 0.17 5.18
N PHE A 13 -7.15 -1.07 5.53
CA PHE A 13 -6.83 -2.10 4.55
C PHE A 13 -8.04 -2.58 3.73
N TRP A 14 -9.26 -2.29 4.17
CA TRP A 14 -10.45 -2.63 3.37
C TRP A 14 -10.46 -1.93 2.03
N GLY A 15 -10.23 -0.61 2.04
CA GLY A 15 -10.21 0.20 0.81
C GLY A 15 -8.99 -0.08 -0.05
N MET A 16 -7.84 -0.30 0.59
CA MET A 16 -6.62 -0.65 -0.11
C MET A 16 -6.81 -1.94 -0.91
N GLN A 17 -7.33 -2.98 -0.27
CA GLN A 17 -7.56 -4.26 -0.94
C GLN A 17 -8.60 -4.14 -2.06
N ASP A 18 -9.67 -3.41 -1.81
CA ASP A 18 -10.75 -3.24 -2.79
C ASP A 18 -10.24 -2.66 -4.11
N LEU A 19 -9.35 -1.69 -4.05
CA LEU A 19 -8.84 -1.04 -5.25
C LEU A 19 -7.67 -1.81 -5.87
N ILE A 20 -6.73 -2.30 -5.06
CA ILE A 20 -5.52 -2.94 -5.57
C ILE A 20 -5.80 -4.29 -6.22
N ARG A 21 -6.70 -5.09 -5.65
CA ARG A 21 -6.99 -6.42 -6.21
C ARG A 21 -7.48 -6.40 -7.65
N ARG A 22 -8.01 -5.26 -8.11
CA ARG A 22 -8.53 -5.10 -9.47
C ARG A 22 -7.48 -4.72 -10.48
N ARG A 23 -6.24 -4.50 -10.04
CA ARG A 23 -5.19 -4.06 -10.97
C ARG A 23 -4.73 -5.23 -11.84
N PRO A 24 -4.48 -4.96 -13.15
CA PRO A 24 -3.94 -6.00 -14.03
C PRO A 24 -2.63 -6.55 -13.49
N GLY A 25 -2.47 -7.86 -13.55
CA GLY A 25 -1.25 -8.53 -13.07
C GLY A 25 -1.26 -8.89 -11.60
N VAL A 26 -2.22 -8.42 -10.82
CA VAL A 26 -2.37 -8.83 -9.42
C VAL A 26 -3.04 -10.21 -9.40
N ILE A 27 -2.34 -11.18 -8.79
CA ILE A 27 -2.77 -12.57 -8.72
C ILE A 27 -3.65 -12.79 -7.49
N SER A 28 -3.19 -12.30 -6.34
CA SER A 28 -3.92 -12.45 -5.08
C SER A 28 -3.55 -11.35 -4.11
N THR A 29 -4.43 -11.10 -3.16
CA THR A 29 -4.20 -10.14 -2.07
C THR A 29 -4.73 -10.72 -0.77
N ARG A 30 -4.09 -10.34 0.34
CA ARG A 30 -4.64 -10.54 1.67
C ARG A 30 -4.29 -9.35 2.54
N VAL A 31 -5.14 -9.03 3.48
CA VAL A 31 -4.89 -7.94 4.42
C VAL A 31 -4.41 -8.48 5.76
N GLY A 32 -3.68 -7.66 6.49
CA GLY A 32 -3.11 -8.05 7.76
C GLY A 32 -2.39 -6.93 8.45
N TYR A 33 -1.49 -7.30 9.35
CA TYR A 33 -0.76 -6.37 10.23
C TYR A 33 0.73 -6.60 10.07
N SER A 34 1.48 -5.54 9.87
CA SER A 34 2.92 -5.62 9.64
C SER A 34 3.63 -4.34 10.05
N GLY A 35 4.94 -4.42 10.23
CA GLY A 35 5.78 -3.27 10.56
C GLY A 35 5.88 -2.96 12.03
N GLY A 36 5.29 -3.76 12.91
CA GLY A 36 5.34 -3.61 14.34
C GLY A 36 5.98 -4.82 15.02
N GLU A 37 5.73 -4.97 16.31
CA GLU A 37 6.43 -5.96 17.15
C GLU A 37 5.52 -7.00 17.79
N VAL A 38 4.21 -6.76 17.86
CA VAL A 38 3.27 -7.64 18.56
C VAL A 38 3.12 -8.97 17.78
N PRO A 39 3.43 -10.12 18.37
CA PRO A 39 3.21 -11.40 17.69
C PRO A 39 1.73 -11.78 17.70
N ASN A 40 1.32 -12.57 16.71
CA ASN A 40 -0.06 -13.03 16.57
C ASN A 40 -1.06 -11.88 16.59
N ALA A 41 -0.75 -10.83 15.81
CA ALA A 41 -1.52 -9.60 15.79
C ALA A 41 -2.95 -9.84 15.34
N THR A 42 -3.88 -9.12 15.95
CA THR A 42 -5.30 -9.12 15.64
C THR A 42 -5.79 -7.69 15.49
N TYR A 43 -7.02 -7.52 14.98
CA TYR A 43 -7.60 -6.18 14.83
C TYR A 43 -7.63 -5.43 16.17
N ARG A 44 -7.95 -6.13 17.25
CA ARG A 44 -8.05 -5.53 18.58
C ARG A 44 -6.71 -5.40 19.30
N ASN A 45 -5.71 -6.17 18.87
CA ASN A 45 -4.41 -6.19 19.54
C ASN A 45 -3.31 -6.35 18.50
N HIS A 46 -2.99 -5.28 17.80
CA HIS A 46 -1.89 -5.28 16.83
C HIS A 46 -0.80 -4.26 17.18
N GLY A 47 -0.86 -3.67 18.37
CA GLY A 47 0.20 -2.79 18.88
C GLY A 47 0.56 -1.68 17.90
N ASN A 48 1.84 -1.62 17.54
CA ASN A 48 2.37 -0.63 16.60
C ASN A 48 2.45 -1.13 15.16
N HIS A 49 1.80 -2.26 14.83
CA HIS A 49 1.67 -2.67 13.42
C HIS A 49 0.80 -1.71 12.64
N ALA A 50 1.11 -1.54 11.35
CA ALA A 50 0.20 -0.90 10.40
C ALA A 50 -0.77 -1.93 9.82
N GLU A 51 -1.98 -1.46 9.47
CA GLU A 51 -2.86 -2.23 8.60
C GLU A 51 -2.23 -2.28 7.21
N ALA A 52 -2.00 -3.47 6.69
CA ALA A 52 -1.22 -3.66 5.49
C ALA A 52 -1.90 -4.63 4.53
N ILE A 53 -1.48 -4.55 3.27
CA ILE A 53 -1.92 -5.48 2.24
C ILE A 53 -0.71 -6.20 1.67
N GLU A 54 -0.80 -7.52 1.58
CA GLU A 54 0.16 -8.33 0.86
C GLU A 54 -0.37 -8.57 -0.54
N ILE A 55 0.45 -8.28 -1.54
CA ILE A 55 0.08 -8.38 -2.95
C ILE A 55 1.00 -9.41 -3.58
N VAL A 56 0.41 -10.42 -4.22
CA VAL A 56 1.16 -11.34 -5.08
C VAL A 56 0.84 -10.95 -6.52
N PHE A 57 1.86 -10.66 -7.30
CA PHE A 57 1.66 -10.18 -8.68
C PHE A 57 2.61 -10.86 -9.66
N ASP A 58 2.19 -10.84 -10.92
CA ASP A 58 2.95 -11.41 -12.04
C ASP A 58 3.85 -10.31 -12.63
N PRO A 59 5.18 -10.38 -12.46
CA PRO A 59 6.07 -9.34 -12.96
C PRO A 59 6.15 -9.28 -14.50
N ALA A 60 5.59 -10.27 -15.20
CA ALA A 60 5.46 -10.19 -16.65
C ALA A 60 4.27 -9.33 -17.09
N LYS A 61 3.31 -9.07 -16.20
CA LYS A 61 2.10 -8.30 -16.51
C LYS A 61 2.07 -6.93 -15.84
N THR A 62 2.73 -6.78 -14.72
CA THR A 62 2.82 -5.51 -13.99
C THR A 62 4.17 -5.43 -13.30
N SER A 63 4.47 -4.30 -12.70
CA SER A 63 5.74 -4.10 -11.99
C SER A 63 5.45 -3.55 -10.61
N PHE A 64 6.44 -3.66 -9.72
CA PHE A 64 6.36 -3.03 -8.40
C PHE A 64 6.19 -1.50 -8.55
N ARG A 65 6.85 -0.91 -9.55
CA ARG A 65 6.71 0.51 -9.87
C ARG A 65 5.26 0.87 -10.20
N ASP A 66 4.61 0.10 -11.07
CA ASP A 66 3.22 0.34 -11.45
C ASP A 66 2.29 0.25 -10.24
N LEU A 67 2.53 -0.72 -9.36
CA LEU A 67 1.74 -0.86 -8.13
C LEU A 67 1.95 0.31 -7.20
N LEU A 68 3.18 0.82 -7.08
CA LEU A 68 3.47 1.98 -6.23
C LEU A 68 2.87 3.26 -6.80
N GLU A 69 2.87 3.45 -8.11
CA GLU A 69 2.22 4.61 -8.73
C GLU A 69 0.74 4.62 -8.41
N PHE A 70 0.09 3.47 -8.47
CA PHE A 70 -1.31 3.35 -8.08
C PHE A 70 -1.51 3.55 -6.58
N PHE A 71 -0.63 2.98 -5.76
CA PHE A 71 -0.65 3.15 -4.30
C PHE A 71 -0.64 4.62 -3.91
N PHE A 72 0.24 5.43 -4.53
CA PHE A 72 0.30 6.86 -4.26
C PHE A 72 -0.89 7.63 -4.84
N GLN A 73 -1.67 7.03 -5.71
CA GLN A 73 -2.87 7.65 -6.29
C GLN A 73 -4.11 7.40 -5.43
N ILE A 74 -4.13 6.35 -4.64
CA ILE A 74 -5.34 5.94 -3.89
C ILE A 74 -5.31 6.31 -2.41
N HIS A 75 -4.19 6.83 -1.90
CA HIS A 75 -4.10 7.30 -0.52
C HIS A 75 -3.25 8.57 -0.45
N ASP A 76 -3.33 9.29 0.66
CA ASP A 76 -2.53 10.49 0.87
C ASP A 76 -1.23 10.11 1.60
N PRO A 77 -0.07 10.14 0.92
CA PRO A 77 1.20 9.78 1.55
C PRO A 77 1.84 10.92 2.33
N THR A 78 1.14 12.04 2.52
CA THR A 78 1.70 13.24 3.15
C THR A 78 1.20 13.47 4.57
N THR A 79 0.34 12.60 5.09
CA THR A 79 -0.25 12.73 6.43
C THR A 79 0.37 11.73 7.40
N PRO A 80 1.15 12.18 8.42
CA PRO A 80 1.75 11.27 9.39
C PRO A 80 0.70 10.53 10.21
N ASP A 81 0.85 9.21 10.34
CA ASP A 81 -0.02 8.35 11.15
C ASP A 81 -1.51 8.65 10.97
N ARG A 82 -1.91 8.90 9.73
CA ARG A 82 -3.28 9.27 9.42
C ARG A 82 -3.59 9.00 7.96
N GLN A 83 -4.81 8.55 7.71
CA GLN A 83 -5.36 8.46 6.35
C GLN A 83 -6.83 8.86 6.39
N GLY A 84 -7.15 10.00 5.76
CA GLY A 84 -8.51 10.54 5.80
C GLY A 84 -8.99 10.75 7.22
N ASN A 85 -10.09 10.11 7.58
CA ASN A 85 -10.68 10.20 8.92
C ASN A 85 -10.02 9.25 9.93
N ASP A 86 -9.20 8.32 9.47
CA ASP A 86 -8.56 7.33 10.34
C ASP A 86 -7.25 7.88 10.88
N ARG A 87 -7.09 7.87 12.20
CA ARG A 87 -5.92 8.42 12.88
C ARG A 87 -5.23 7.35 13.72
N GLY A 88 -3.91 7.38 13.74
CA GLY A 88 -3.07 6.51 14.55
C GLY A 88 -2.06 5.74 13.72
N PRO A 89 -1.08 5.10 14.37
CA PRO A 89 0.00 4.36 13.68
C PRO A 89 -0.51 3.23 12.78
N SER A 90 -1.70 2.67 13.08
CA SER A 90 -2.32 1.63 12.27
C SER A 90 -2.57 2.10 10.82
N TYR A 91 -2.75 3.38 10.63
CA TYR A 91 -3.16 3.97 9.35
C TYR A 91 -2.05 4.74 8.66
N ARG A 92 -0.80 4.53 9.08
CA ARG A 92 0.35 5.19 8.48
C ARG A 92 0.65 4.65 7.08
N SER A 93 1.34 5.45 6.29
CA SER A 93 1.80 5.07 4.95
C SER A 93 3.16 4.38 5.06
N ALA A 94 3.28 3.21 4.47
CA ALA A 94 4.54 2.46 4.49
C ALA A 94 4.69 1.54 3.29
N ILE A 95 5.94 1.33 2.89
CA ILE A 95 6.33 0.34 1.90
C ILE A 95 7.30 -0.61 2.60
N PHE A 96 6.91 -1.87 2.75
CA PHE A 96 7.74 -2.90 3.37
C PHE A 96 8.38 -3.72 2.26
N TYR A 97 9.63 -3.41 1.92
CA TYR A 97 10.26 -4.05 0.77
C TYR A 97 10.75 -5.46 1.11
N THR A 98 10.64 -6.35 0.11
CA THR A 98 11.06 -7.74 0.25
C THR A 98 12.47 -8.00 -0.29
N ASN A 99 13.02 -7.04 -1.02
CA ASN A 99 14.37 -7.13 -1.59
C ASN A 99 14.91 -5.73 -1.90
N SER A 100 16.18 -5.64 -2.24
CA SER A 100 16.85 -4.36 -2.48
C SER A 100 16.34 -3.65 -3.73
N GLU A 101 15.87 -4.38 -4.72
CA GLU A 101 15.28 -3.79 -5.92
C GLU A 101 13.98 -3.07 -5.58
N GLN A 102 13.13 -3.66 -4.75
CA GLN A 102 11.91 -3.00 -4.27
C GLN A 102 12.23 -1.73 -3.49
N LYS A 103 13.28 -1.77 -2.65
CA LYS A 103 13.72 -0.58 -1.92
C LYS A 103 14.10 0.53 -2.88
N ARG A 104 14.90 0.23 -3.90
CA ARG A 104 15.31 1.20 -4.90
C ARG A 104 14.11 1.79 -5.64
N VAL A 105 13.19 0.93 -6.07
CA VAL A 105 11.98 1.36 -6.77
C VAL A 105 11.12 2.26 -5.87
N ALA A 106 10.99 1.91 -4.60
CA ALA A 106 10.23 2.71 -3.63
C ALA A 106 10.84 4.11 -3.47
N GLU A 107 12.15 4.18 -3.28
CA GLU A 107 12.85 5.47 -3.12
C GLU A 107 12.75 6.32 -4.38
N ASP A 108 12.90 5.71 -5.55
CA ASP A 108 12.74 6.39 -6.84
C ASP A 108 11.33 6.94 -7.03
N THR A 109 10.33 6.13 -6.69
CA THR A 109 8.92 6.53 -6.83
C THR A 109 8.60 7.72 -5.92
N ILE A 110 9.07 7.67 -4.67
CA ILE A 110 8.87 8.77 -3.72
C ILE A 110 9.54 10.04 -4.24
N ALA A 111 10.75 9.93 -4.78
CA ALA A 111 11.45 11.09 -5.34
C ALA A 111 10.66 11.71 -6.50
N ASP A 112 10.07 10.88 -7.35
CA ASP A 112 9.24 11.35 -8.46
C ASP A 112 7.95 12.01 -7.97
N VAL A 113 7.31 11.44 -6.94
CA VAL A 113 6.12 12.04 -6.33
C VAL A 113 6.44 13.42 -5.78
N GLU A 114 7.52 13.56 -5.03
CA GLU A 114 7.91 14.85 -4.46
C GLU A 114 8.31 15.87 -5.54
N ALA A 115 9.01 15.42 -6.57
CA ALA A 115 9.45 16.30 -7.65
C ALA A 115 8.29 16.77 -8.54
N SER A 116 7.19 16.01 -8.61
CA SER A 116 6.06 16.33 -9.47
C SER A 116 5.28 17.56 -9.02
N GLY A 117 5.25 17.84 -7.72
CA GLY A 117 4.45 18.91 -7.14
C GLY A 117 2.95 18.65 -7.16
N LEU A 118 2.51 17.44 -7.49
CA LEU A 118 1.08 17.11 -7.62
C LEU A 118 0.43 16.81 -6.27
N TRP A 119 1.20 16.36 -5.30
CA TRP A 119 0.69 16.02 -3.95
C TRP A 119 0.78 17.24 -3.03
N PRO A 120 -0.08 17.32 -1.98
CA PRO A 120 -0.20 18.55 -1.19
C PRO A 120 0.95 18.82 -0.21
N GLY A 121 1.85 17.89 -0.02
CA GLY A 121 2.94 18.07 0.93
C GLY A 121 4.06 17.08 0.73
N LYS A 122 4.96 17.04 1.71
CA LYS A 122 6.09 16.12 1.70
C LYS A 122 5.63 14.69 1.98
N VAL A 123 6.18 13.74 1.24
CA VAL A 123 5.89 12.31 1.46
C VAL A 123 6.47 11.88 2.80
N VAL A 124 5.63 11.23 3.61
CA VAL A 124 6.03 10.68 4.92
C VAL A 124 5.99 9.16 4.93
N THR A 125 5.88 8.54 3.78
CA THR A 125 5.84 7.08 3.63
C THR A 125 7.11 6.46 4.17
N GLU A 126 6.96 5.51 5.09
CA GLU A 126 8.06 4.73 5.63
C GLU A 126 8.54 3.71 4.60
N VAL A 127 9.86 3.56 4.43
CA VAL A 127 10.43 2.54 3.54
C VAL A 127 11.36 1.68 4.39
N THR A 128 10.91 0.48 4.73
CA THR A 128 11.64 -0.42 5.64
C THR A 128 11.57 -1.86 5.15
N PRO A 129 12.52 -2.72 5.59
CA PRO A 129 12.44 -4.14 5.25
C PRO A 129 11.15 -4.76 5.78
N VAL A 130 10.58 -5.68 5.01
CA VAL A 130 9.42 -6.43 5.49
C VAL A 130 9.84 -7.29 6.69
N SER A 131 8.98 -7.30 7.70
CA SER A 131 9.07 -8.20 8.83
C SER A 131 7.89 -9.17 8.77
N ASP A 132 7.47 -9.71 9.93
CA ASP A 132 6.34 -10.63 9.96
C ASP A 132 5.07 -9.96 9.43
N PHE A 133 4.34 -10.68 8.61
CA PHE A 133 3.02 -10.27 8.16
C PHE A 133 2.00 -11.21 8.84
N TRP A 134 1.18 -10.62 9.69
CA TRP A 134 0.15 -11.37 10.42
C TRP A 134 -1.17 -11.20 9.70
N GLU A 135 -1.64 -12.27 9.06
CA GLU A 135 -2.89 -12.23 8.30
C GLU A 135 -4.05 -11.82 9.20
N ALA A 136 -4.87 -10.89 8.73
CA ALA A 136 -6.04 -10.44 9.46
C ALA A 136 -7.13 -11.51 9.46
N GLU A 137 -8.04 -11.37 10.39
CA GLU A 137 -9.17 -12.28 10.56
C GLU A 137 -9.98 -12.41 9.26
N PRO A 138 -10.62 -13.57 9.03
CA PRO A 138 -11.38 -13.79 7.78
C PRO A 138 -12.44 -12.72 7.50
N GLY A 139 -13.01 -12.13 8.55
CA GLY A 139 -14.01 -11.05 8.40
C GLY A 139 -13.46 -9.78 7.76
N HIS A 140 -12.14 -9.58 7.76
CA HIS A 140 -11.49 -8.44 7.12
C HIS A 140 -11.02 -8.73 5.70
N GLN A 141 -10.94 -10.01 5.30
CA GLN A 141 -10.53 -10.36 3.95
C GLN A 141 -11.67 -10.07 2.97
N ASP A 142 -11.36 -9.35 1.89
CA ASP A 142 -12.33 -9.00 0.84
C ASP A 142 -13.59 -8.32 1.39
N TYR A 143 -13.42 -7.50 2.43
CA TYR A 143 -14.54 -6.90 3.17
C TYR A 143 -15.47 -6.09 2.25
N LEU A 144 -14.91 -5.22 1.40
CA LEU A 144 -15.73 -4.37 0.53
C LEU A 144 -16.29 -5.13 -0.68
N GLU A 145 -15.78 -6.31 -0.99
CA GLU A 145 -16.38 -7.20 -1.98
C GLU A 145 -17.68 -7.81 -1.43
N ARG A 146 -17.68 -8.19 -0.16
CA ARG A 146 -18.85 -8.73 0.54
C ARG A 146 -19.79 -7.64 1.04
N GLN A 147 -19.27 -6.45 1.32
CA GLN A 147 -20.01 -5.29 1.82
C GLN A 147 -19.72 -4.07 0.93
N PRO A 148 -20.30 -4.02 -0.30
CA PRO A 148 -19.94 -2.96 -1.26
C PRO A 148 -20.23 -1.53 -0.77
N ASN A 149 -21.16 -1.38 0.17
CA ASN A 149 -21.49 -0.09 0.77
C ASN A 149 -20.76 0.16 2.09
N GLY A 150 -19.78 -0.69 2.43
CA GLY A 150 -18.97 -0.54 3.63
C GLY A 150 -18.10 0.69 3.60
N TYR A 151 -17.51 1.01 4.74
CA TYR A 151 -16.65 2.18 4.90
C TYR A 151 -15.39 2.08 4.03
N THR A 152 -15.07 3.16 3.32
CA THR A 152 -13.76 3.35 2.70
C THR A 152 -13.45 4.84 2.61
N CYS A 153 -12.17 5.21 2.80
CA CYS A 153 -11.66 6.55 2.54
C CYS A 153 -10.73 6.55 1.31
N HIS A 154 -10.63 5.42 0.62
CA HIS A 154 -9.74 5.27 -0.53
C HIS A 154 -10.50 5.48 -1.83
N PHE A 155 -9.88 6.24 -2.73
CA PHE A 155 -10.41 6.46 -4.07
C PHE A 155 -9.26 6.83 -5.00
N VAL A 156 -9.46 6.62 -6.28
CA VAL A 156 -8.47 6.99 -7.30
C VAL A 156 -8.54 8.50 -7.54
N ARG A 157 -7.43 9.19 -7.29
CA ARG A 157 -7.33 10.64 -7.50
C ARG A 157 -6.68 10.90 -8.86
N PRO A 158 -7.43 11.38 -9.85
CA PRO A 158 -6.85 11.58 -11.19
C PRO A 158 -5.69 12.58 -11.21
N GLY A 159 -5.73 13.58 -10.33
CA GLY A 159 -4.70 14.61 -10.25
C GLY A 159 -3.38 14.12 -9.64
N TRP A 160 -3.37 12.96 -9.01
CA TRP A 160 -2.19 12.39 -8.37
C TRP A 160 -1.57 11.25 -9.19
N LYS A 161 -1.74 11.33 -10.48
CA LYS A 161 -1.12 10.37 -11.39
C LYS A 161 0.24 10.89 -11.82
N LEU A 162 1.29 10.13 -11.50
CA LEU A 162 2.65 10.48 -11.93
C LEU A 162 2.74 10.50 -13.45
N PRO A 163 3.36 11.54 -14.04
CA PRO A 163 3.66 11.51 -15.45
C PRO A 163 4.61 10.35 -15.72
N ARG A 164 4.40 9.66 -16.84
CA ARG A 164 5.38 8.67 -17.27
C ARG A 164 6.72 9.34 -17.36
N ARG A 165 7.74 8.72 -16.77
CA ARG A 165 9.10 9.16 -17.02
C ARG A 165 9.30 9.15 -18.53
N ALA A 166 9.82 10.26 -19.07
CA ALA A 166 10.31 10.24 -20.42
C ALA A 166 11.27 9.05 -20.50
N GLU A 167 10.91 8.03 -21.26
CA GLU A 167 11.85 6.98 -21.51
C GLU A 167 13.11 7.64 -22.03
N ALA A 168 14.25 7.29 -21.43
CA ALA A 168 15.51 7.76 -21.93
C ALA A 168 15.58 7.31 -23.40
N VAL A 169 15.40 8.27 -24.25
CA VAL A 169 15.44 8.03 -25.67
C VAL A 169 16.91 7.98 -26.08
#